data_8adf111133eca1df2b582e58071f6d70
#
_entry.id   8adf111133eca1df2b582e58071f6d70
#
_cell.length_a   1.000
_cell.length_b   1.000
_cell.length_c   1.000
_cell.angle_alpha   90.00
_cell.angle_beta   90.00
_cell.angle_gamma   90.00
#
_symmetry.space_group_name_H-M   'P 1'
#
loop_
_entity.id
_entity.type
_entity.pdbx_description
1 polymer ?
#
loop_
_entity_poly.entity_id
_entity_poly.type
_entity_poly.pdbx_seq_one_letter_code
_entity_poly.pdbx_strand_id
1 'polypeptide(L)'
;KFQDVKQCQQYIEQRSENDRLVIIVSGQLGQEIIPYIHQLRQVISIYVYCMDKKSYEQWALKFSKVKSVVIDLDELVSQITTDHKIQKKIEEPLSISIFTTNVNAGKSTTGVNGQFVFSQILVDCLLQLKSTEIDKNELINLCKNEYEGNYTELNNLHEFEQDYSPDKVLWWYTKETFFYKTLNAALRTQNIHMIFLFRSFIYDIYRELQKYQSKSLLQVYRSQIMSIEELDGLKNNIGQFISINSMFSTSKQRTIALFLLGDITTQIDSERVLFEIDADPNIATTKPFANISKHSYFPDESEVLFMIGSIFRLNNINRNDDQIWIIKMTLC
;
A
#
# COMPACT_ATOMS: atom_id res chain seq x y z
N LYS A 1 20.05 19.30 -11.21
CA LYS A 1 21.00 19.69 -10.13
C LYS A 1 21.13 21.20 -10.12
N PHE A 2 20.88 21.84 -8.97
CA PHE A 2 21.00 23.29 -8.78
C PHE A 2 22.21 23.60 -7.91
N GLN A 3 22.87 24.69 -8.21
CA GLN A 3 23.95 25.26 -7.39
C GLN A 3 23.54 26.59 -6.74
N ASP A 4 22.42 27.15 -7.20
CA ASP A 4 21.85 28.40 -6.71
C ASP A 4 20.54 28.13 -5.98
N VAL A 5 20.42 28.61 -4.75
CA VAL A 5 19.26 28.39 -3.87
C VAL A 5 17.99 29.03 -4.44
N LYS A 6 18.09 30.24 -5.00
CA LYS A 6 16.93 30.96 -5.54
C LYS A 6 16.38 30.28 -6.77
N GLN A 7 17.25 29.80 -7.67
CA GLN A 7 16.84 29.05 -8.86
C GLN A 7 16.16 27.73 -8.47
N CYS A 8 16.71 27.04 -7.46
CA CYS A 8 16.12 25.80 -6.94
C CYS A 8 14.73 26.06 -6.33
N GLN A 9 14.61 27.08 -5.50
CA GLN A 9 13.33 27.46 -4.88
C GLN A 9 12.27 27.79 -5.94
N GLN A 10 12.60 28.67 -6.91
CA GLN A 10 11.70 29.01 -8.01
C GLN A 10 11.26 27.79 -8.82
N TYR A 11 12.20 26.88 -9.11
CA TYR A 11 11.86 25.64 -9.80
C TYR A 11 10.86 24.79 -9.01
N ILE A 12 11.02 24.67 -7.69
CA ILE A 12 10.12 23.91 -6.83
C ILE A 12 8.74 24.59 -6.77
N GLU A 13 8.69 25.90 -6.59
CA GLU A 13 7.46 26.69 -6.49
C GLU A 13 6.64 26.67 -7.81
N GLN A 14 7.29 26.54 -8.96
CA GLN A 14 6.63 26.43 -10.26
C GLN A 14 6.04 25.03 -10.54
N ARG A 15 6.32 24.04 -9.70
CA ARG A 15 5.75 22.70 -9.84
C ARG A 15 4.31 22.66 -9.33
N SER A 16 3.52 21.77 -9.94
CA SER A 16 2.18 21.51 -9.48
C SER A 16 2.17 21.06 -8.01
N GLU A 17 1.20 21.46 -7.24
CA GLU A 17 1.00 20.97 -5.87
C GLU A 17 0.77 19.43 -5.83
N ASN A 18 0.39 18.84 -6.96
CA ASN A 18 0.25 17.39 -7.13
C ASN A 18 1.57 16.68 -7.48
N ASP A 19 2.62 17.44 -7.81
CA ASP A 19 3.94 16.85 -8.04
C ASP A 19 4.52 16.35 -6.72
N ARG A 20 5.35 15.31 -6.79
CA ARG A 20 5.98 14.69 -5.63
C ARG A 20 7.48 14.80 -5.73
N LEU A 21 8.04 15.77 -5.04
CA LEU A 21 9.46 16.09 -5.10
C LEU A 21 10.18 15.51 -3.88
N VAL A 22 11.18 14.69 -4.15
CA VAL A 22 12.20 14.27 -3.19
C VAL A 22 13.41 15.19 -3.38
N ILE A 23 13.80 15.89 -2.33
CA ILE A 23 14.88 16.88 -2.38
C ILE A 23 16.11 16.33 -1.67
N ILE A 24 17.24 16.36 -2.37
CA ILE A 24 18.54 16.04 -1.79
C ILE A 24 19.36 17.32 -1.78
N VAL A 25 19.82 17.73 -0.61
CA VAL A 25 20.61 18.98 -0.45
C VAL A 25 21.92 18.69 0.27
N SER A 26 22.95 19.50 -0.01
CA SER A 26 24.16 19.52 0.83
C SER A 26 23.88 20.20 2.18
N GLY A 27 24.69 19.94 3.19
CA GLY A 27 24.50 20.54 4.50
C GLY A 27 24.41 22.06 4.46
N GLN A 28 25.33 22.74 3.74
CA GLN A 28 25.36 24.19 3.63
C GLN A 28 24.16 24.76 2.85
N LEU A 29 23.89 24.25 1.64
CA LEU A 29 22.74 24.72 0.85
C LEU A 29 21.40 24.35 1.52
N GLY A 30 21.38 23.27 2.27
CA GLY A 30 20.21 22.86 3.04
C GLY A 30 19.81 23.89 4.09
N GLN A 31 20.77 24.46 4.82
CA GLN A 31 20.48 25.50 5.80
C GLN A 31 19.85 26.76 5.18
N GLU A 32 20.18 27.06 3.93
CA GLU A 32 19.60 28.19 3.22
C GLU A 32 18.21 27.88 2.63
N ILE A 33 17.99 26.69 2.08
CA ILE A 33 16.78 26.40 1.30
C ILE A 33 15.66 25.73 2.10
N ILE A 34 15.97 24.80 3.03
CA ILE A 34 14.96 24.00 3.76
C ILE A 34 13.92 24.87 4.47
N PRO A 35 14.29 25.99 5.14
CA PRO A 35 13.30 26.86 5.79
C PRO A 35 12.19 27.37 4.87
N TYR A 36 12.47 27.50 3.58
CA TYR A 36 11.50 28.02 2.60
C TYR A 36 10.69 26.91 1.93
N ILE A 37 11.29 25.74 1.72
CA ILE A 37 10.65 24.66 0.92
C ILE A 37 9.96 23.60 1.75
N HIS A 38 10.26 23.45 3.04
CA HIS A 38 9.72 22.37 3.85
C HIS A 38 8.19 22.41 4.02
N GLN A 39 7.57 23.57 3.82
CA GLN A 39 6.10 23.73 3.90
C GLN A 39 5.41 23.54 2.54
N LEU A 40 6.15 23.56 1.43
CA LEU A 40 5.58 23.44 0.10
C LEU A 40 5.01 22.02 -0.09
N ARG A 41 3.76 21.91 -0.59
CA ARG A 41 3.03 20.64 -0.71
C ARG A 41 3.72 19.63 -1.61
N GLN A 42 4.24 20.08 -2.74
CA GLN A 42 4.94 19.29 -3.70
C GLN A 42 6.25 18.67 -3.17
N VAL A 43 6.80 19.17 -2.07
CA VAL A 43 7.99 18.58 -1.41
C VAL A 43 7.51 17.53 -0.41
N ILE A 44 7.81 16.26 -0.67
CA ILE A 44 7.38 15.13 0.16
C ILE A 44 8.44 14.67 1.16
N SER A 45 9.70 14.75 0.80
CA SER A 45 10.83 14.39 1.67
C SER A 45 12.09 15.16 1.30
N ILE A 46 12.91 15.41 2.30
CA ILE A 46 14.19 16.11 2.16
C ILE A 46 15.26 15.25 2.83
N TYR A 47 16.39 15.08 2.14
CA TYR A 47 17.57 14.38 2.64
C TYR A 47 18.76 15.34 2.61
N VAL A 48 19.48 15.42 3.73
CA VAL A 48 20.70 16.23 3.81
C VAL A 48 21.90 15.31 3.63
N TYR A 49 22.62 15.49 2.53
CA TYR A 49 23.87 14.75 2.26
C TYR A 49 25.06 15.64 2.58
N CYS A 50 25.90 15.27 3.56
CA CYS A 50 27.01 16.10 4.03
C CYS A 50 28.17 15.27 4.53
N MET A 51 29.35 15.88 4.69
CA MET A 51 30.53 15.21 5.23
C MET A 51 30.57 15.18 6.77
N ASP A 52 29.81 16.05 7.44
CA ASP A 52 29.75 16.14 8.91
C ASP A 52 28.30 16.07 9.39
N LYS A 53 27.87 14.86 9.70
CA LYS A 53 26.51 14.57 10.18
C LYS A 53 26.18 15.34 11.46
N LYS A 54 27.12 15.41 12.41
CA LYS A 54 26.87 15.99 13.73
C LYS A 54 26.55 17.49 13.68
N SER A 55 27.18 18.21 12.77
CA SER A 55 26.96 19.66 12.61
C SER A 55 25.59 20.02 12.05
N TYR A 56 24.94 19.10 11.30
CA TYR A 56 23.68 19.40 10.61
C TYR A 56 22.47 18.67 11.19
N GLU A 57 22.66 17.53 11.86
CA GLU A 57 21.57 16.65 12.29
C GLU A 57 20.59 17.34 13.24
N GLN A 58 21.06 17.98 14.31
CA GLN A 58 20.21 18.67 15.28
C GLN A 58 19.37 19.81 14.69
N TRP A 59 19.93 20.49 13.70
CA TRP A 59 19.24 21.56 13.00
C TRP A 59 18.26 21.02 11.98
N ALA A 60 18.69 20.10 11.13
CA ALA A 60 17.93 19.59 10.01
C ALA A 60 16.65 18.84 10.46
N LEU A 61 16.75 17.99 11.48
CA LEU A 61 15.63 17.21 12.01
C LEU A 61 14.55 18.03 12.73
N LYS A 62 14.73 19.35 12.88
CA LYS A 62 13.64 20.25 13.33
C LYS A 62 12.55 20.44 12.27
N PHE A 63 12.85 20.13 11.01
CA PHE A 63 11.92 20.26 9.90
C PHE A 63 11.28 18.89 9.61
N SER A 64 9.98 18.79 9.73
CA SER A 64 9.22 17.53 9.65
C SER A 64 9.43 16.74 8.34
N LYS A 65 9.73 17.44 7.23
CA LYS A 65 10.00 16.80 5.94
C LYS A 65 11.44 16.34 5.75
N VAL A 66 12.34 16.68 6.66
CA VAL A 66 13.70 16.15 6.64
C VAL A 66 13.69 14.75 7.24
N LYS A 67 13.99 13.75 6.42
CA LYS A 67 13.97 12.35 6.81
C LYS A 67 15.27 11.92 7.47
N SER A 68 16.40 12.36 6.93
CA SER A 68 17.70 12.03 7.51
C SER A 68 18.82 12.99 7.06
N VAL A 69 19.91 12.93 7.82
CA VAL A 69 21.19 13.51 7.49
C VAL A 69 22.19 12.36 7.30
N VAL A 70 22.72 12.18 6.12
CA VAL A 70 23.58 11.05 5.73
C VAL A 70 24.91 11.51 5.20
N ILE A 71 25.93 10.68 5.40
CA ILE A 71 27.30 10.93 4.95
C ILE A 71 27.73 9.97 3.84
N ASP A 72 27.00 8.89 3.69
CA ASP A 72 27.25 7.83 2.71
C ASP A 72 26.18 7.82 1.62
N LEU A 73 26.60 7.59 0.36
CA LEU A 73 25.70 7.62 -0.78
C LEU A 73 24.81 6.39 -0.84
N ASP A 74 25.34 5.22 -0.48
CA ASP A 74 24.57 3.97 -0.51
C ASP A 74 23.53 3.98 0.60
N GLU A 75 23.87 4.53 1.78
CA GLU A 75 22.91 4.78 2.86
C GLU A 75 21.80 5.73 2.39
N LEU A 76 22.14 6.82 1.69
CA LEU A 76 21.17 7.77 1.13
C LEU A 76 20.18 7.08 0.18
N VAL A 77 20.69 6.32 -0.78
CA VAL A 77 19.89 5.61 -1.78
C VAL A 77 18.99 4.58 -1.09
N SER A 78 19.51 3.83 -0.12
CA SER A 78 18.76 2.85 0.64
C SER A 78 17.60 3.50 1.41
N GLN A 79 17.86 4.61 2.09
CA GLN A 79 16.83 5.34 2.85
C GLN A 79 15.76 5.94 1.94
N ILE A 80 16.14 6.61 0.85
CA ILE A 80 15.18 7.15 -0.13
C ILE A 80 14.30 6.03 -0.68
N THR A 81 14.90 4.90 -1.03
CA THR A 81 14.15 3.76 -1.57
C THR A 81 13.16 3.20 -0.56
N THR A 82 13.58 3.05 0.69
CA THR A 82 12.73 2.56 1.78
C THR A 82 11.57 3.51 2.07
N ASP A 83 11.87 4.79 2.26
CA ASP A 83 10.85 5.81 2.55
C ASP A 83 9.85 5.95 1.40
N HIS A 84 10.32 5.89 0.14
CA HIS A 84 9.44 5.95 -1.03
C HIS A 84 8.50 4.74 -1.11
N LYS A 85 8.99 3.55 -0.80
CA LYS A 85 8.14 2.34 -0.74
C LYS A 85 7.08 2.45 0.34
N ILE A 86 7.47 2.86 1.55
CA ILE A 86 6.57 3.06 2.68
C ILE A 86 5.47 4.06 2.30
N GLN A 87 5.86 5.21 1.77
CA GLN A 87 4.92 6.26 1.40
C GLN A 87 3.94 5.79 0.32
N LYS A 88 4.44 5.10 -0.72
CA LYS A 88 3.61 4.53 -1.77
C LYS A 88 2.59 3.54 -1.21
N LYS A 89 3.01 2.64 -0.30
CA LYS A 89 2.14 1.63 0.32
C LYS A 89 0.99 2.26 1.11
N ILE A 90 1.24 3.39 1.79
CA ILE A 90 0.24 4.09 2.60
C ILE A 90 -0.72 4.92 1.74
N GLU A 91 -0.23 5.50 0.66
CA GLU A 91 -1.01 6.36 -0.23
C GLU A 91 -1.77 5.58 -1.31
N GLU A 92 -1.45 4.31 -1.51
CA GLU A 92 -2.11 3.46 -2.49
C GLU A 92 -3.57 3.21 -2.07
N PRO A 93 -4.59 3.70 -2.83
CA PRO A 93 -5.99 3.59 -2.44
C PRO A 93 -6.41 2.14 -2.22
N LEU A 94 -7.22 1.89 -1.21
CA LEU A 94 -7.86 0.60 -0.99
C LEU A 94 -9.11 0.49 -1.88
N SER A 95 -9.26 -0.64 -2.55
CA SER A 95 -10.50 -0.95 -3.25
C SER A 95 -11.51 -1.53 -2.27
N ILE A 96 -12.43 -0.70 -1.79
CA ILE A 96 -13.44 -1.06 -0.79
C ILE A 96 -14.81 -1.07 -1.45
N SER A 97 -15.59 -2.14 -1.24
CA SER A 97 -17.01 -2.20 -1.56
C SER A 97 -17.83 -2.33 -0.28
N ILE A 98 -18.93 -1.57 -0.18
CA ILE A 98 -19.80 -1.54 0.99
C ILE A 98 -21.08 -2.32 0.70
N PHE A 99 -21.48 -3.19 1.63
CA PHE A 99 -22.77 -3.87 1.61
C PHE A 99 -23.68 -3.27 2.66
N THR A 100 -24.78 -2.62 2.24
CA THR A 100 -25.75 -2.01 3.13
C THR A 100 -26.96 -2.94 3.31
N THR A 101 -27.27 -3.24 4.57
CA THR A 101 -28.44 -4.08 4.93
C THR A 101 -29.77 -3.31 4.93
N ASN A 102 -29.73 -1.99 4.88
CA ASN A 102 -30.92 -1.10 5.00
C ASN A 102 -31.57 -0.77 3.65
N VAL A 103 -31.33 -1.53 2.60
CA VAL A 103 -32.00 -1.29 1.32
C VAL A 103 -33.41 -1.87 1.39
N ASN A 104 -34.44 -1.02 1.28
CA ASN A 104 -35.84 -1.42 1.16
C ASN A 104 -35.95 -2.57 0.14
N ALA A 105 -36.49 -3.70 0.57
CA ALA A 105 -36.79 -4.84 -0.29
C ALA A 105 -37.63 -4.37 -1.48
N GLY A 106 -37.02 -4.24 -2.66
CA GLY A 106 -37.68 -3.78 -3.88
C GLY A 106 -36.89 -2.82 -4.75
N LYS A 107 -35.73 -2.30 -4.30
CA LYS A 107 -34.83 -1.54 -5.18
C LYS A 107 -33.78 -2.48 -5.81
N SER A 108 -33.59 -2.29 -7.10
CA SER A 108 -32.62 -3.01 -7.96
C SER A 108 -31.28 -3.27 -7.27
N THR A 109 -30.70 -4.45 -7.51
CA THR A 109 -29.33 -4.82 -7.14
C THR A 109 -28.25 -3.97 -7.86
N THR A 110 -28.66 -2.98 -8.64
CA THR A 110 -27.81 -1.99 -9.29
C THR A 110 -27.44 -0.91 -8.28
N GLY A 111 -26.20 -0.86 -7.88
CA GLY A 111 -25.69 0.11 -6.91
C GLY A 111 -24.59 -0.50 -6.02
N VAL A 112 -24.42 0.04 -4.83
CA VAL A 112 -23.37 -0.36 -3.87
C VAL A 112 -23.34 -1.87 -3.62
N ASN A 113 -24.51 -2.51 -3.45
CA ASN A 113 -24.59 -3.96 -3.22
C ASN A 113 -24.26 -4.79 -4.46
N GLY A 114 -24.54 -4.30 -5.66
CA GLY A 114 -24.20 -4.98 -6.91
C GLY A 114 -22.68 -5.10 -7.09
N GLN A 115 -21.94 -4.06 -6.80
CA GLN A 115 -20.49 -4.06 -6.87
C GLN A 115 -19.87 -4.99 -5.82
N PHE A 116 -20.39 -4.98 -4.60
CA PHE A 116 -19.96 -5.90 -3.54
C PHE A 116 -20.14 -7.37 -3.96
N VAL A 117 -21.33 -7.74 -4.41
CA VAL A 117 -21.65 -9.12 -4.84
C VAL A 117 -20.81 -9.53 -6.05
N PHE A 118 -20.68 -8.63 -7.04
CA PHE A 118 -19.84 -8.87 -8.21
C PHE A 118 -18.40 -9.21 -7.83
N SER A 119 -17.79 -8.42 -6.92
CA SER A 119 -16.41 -8.65 -6.47
C SER A 119 -16.26 -10.02 -5.78
N GLN A 120 -17.24 -10.44 -4.97
CA GLN A 120 -17.21 -11.76 -4.31
C GLN A 120 -17.31 -12.90 -5.33
N ILE A 121 -18.27 -12.84 -6.26
CA ILE A 121 -18.45 -13.86 -7.31
C ILE A 121 -17.21 -13.91 -8.22
N LEU A 122 -16.65 -12.78 -8.60
CA LEU A 122 -15.45 -12.73 -9.43
C LEU A 122 -14.30 -13.53 -8.80
N VAL A 123 -14.02 -13.30 -7.52
CA VAL A 123 -12.94 -14.03 -6.82
C VAL A 123 -13.23 -15.52 -6.78
N ASP A 124 -14.46 -15.94 -6.46
CA ASP A 124 -14.82 -17.36 -6.40
C ASP A 124 -14.72 -18.03 -7.77
N CYS A 125 -15.10 -17.34 -8.84
CA CYS A 125 -14.94 -17.83 -10.22
C CYS A 125 -13.45 -17.98 -10.58
N LEU A 126 -12.61 -16.97 -10.27
CA LEU A 126 -11.18 -17.00 -10.59
C LEU A 126 -10.47 -18.18 -9.94
N LEU A 127 -10.83 -18.51 -8.69
CA LEU A 127 -10.25 -19.65 -7.96
C LEU A 127 -10.62 -21.02 -8.56
N GLN A 128 -11.70 -21.10 -9.36
CA GLN A 128 -12.13 -22.33 -10.02
C GLN A 128 -11.59 -22.48 -11.45
N LEU A 129 -11.14 -21.39 -12.06
CA LEU A 129 -10.68 -21.38 -13.45
C LEU A 129 -9.22 -21.85 -13.55
N LYS A 130 -9.01 -22.87 -14.38
CA LYS A 130 -7.65 -23.32 -14.70
C LYS A 130 -6.93 -22.30 -15.56
N SER A 131 -5.65 -22.11 -15.31
CA SER A 131 -4.75 -21.33 -16.17
C SER A 131 -4.02 -22.26 -17.14
N THR A 132 -3.68 -21.72 -18.31
CA THR A 132 -2.86 -22.39 -19.33
C THR A 132 -1.50 -21.72 -19.42
N GLU A 133 -0.52 -22.39 -20.02
CA GLU A 133 0.78 -21.77 -20.31
C GLU A 133 0.64 -20.58 -21.28
N ILE A 134 -0.38 -20.60 -22.15
CA ILE A 134 -0.67 -19.48 -23.06
C ILE A 134 -1.03 -18.24 -22.25
N ASP A 135 -1.90 -18.36 -21.25
CA ASP A 135 -2.30 -17.24 -20.40
C ASP A 135 -1.11 -16.64 -19.62
N LYS A 136 -0.24 -17.49 -19.11
CA LYS A 136 0.96 -17.04 -18.40
C LYS A 136 1.92 -16.29 -19.33
N ASN A 137 2.13 -16.82 -20.53
CA ASN A 137 2.99 -16.19 -21.54
C ASN A 137 2.40 -14.85 -21.99
N GLU A 138 1.08 -14.76 -22.16
CA GLU A 138 0.40 -13.50 -22.48
C GLU A 138 0.62 -12.47 -21.36
N LEU A 139 0.43 -12.83 -20.09
CA LEU A 139 0.69 -11.96 -18.96
C LEU A 139 2.13 -11.44 -18.94
N ILE A 140 3.09 -12.34 -19.10
CA ILE A 140 4.51 -11.98 -19.10
C ILE A 140 4.84 -11.02 -20.25
N ASN A 141 4.31 -11.26 -21.44
CA ASN A 141 4.51 -10.37 -22.58
C ASN A 141 3.89 -8.99 -22.34
N LEU A 142 2.69 -8.92 -21.77
CA LEU A 142 2.06 -7.64 -21.40
C LEU A 142 2.91 -6.89 -20.38
N CYS A 143 3.43 -7.57 -19.35
CA CYS A 143 4.32 -6.96 -18.37
C CYS A 143 5.65 -6.50 -19.02
N LYS A 144 6.25 -7.27 -19.92
CA LYS A 144 7.45 -6.84 -20.66
C LYS A 144 7.21 -5.55 -21.46
N ASN A 145 6.06 -5.44 -22.11
CA ASN A 145 5.71 -4.24 -22.86
C ASN A 145 5.45 -3.02 -21.93
N GLU A 146 4.75 -3.24 -20.80
CA GLU A 146 4.47 -2.18 -19.81
C GLU A 146 5.76 -1.61 -19.20
N TYR A 147 6.76 -2.48 -18.97
CA TYR A 147 8.04 -2.10 -18.37
C TYR A 147 9.16 -1.89 -19.41
N GLU A 148 8.82 -1.68 -20.69
CA GLU A 148 9.80 -1.38 -21.73
C GLU A 148 10.68 -0.18 -21.33
N GLY A 149 12.01 -0.35 -21.39
CA GLY A 149 12.98 0.67 -20.96
C GLY A 149 13.28 0.66 -19.45
N ASN A 150 12.55 -0.08 -18.63
CA ASN A 150 12.84 -0.25 -17.21
C ASN A 150 13.64 -1.55 -16.96
N TYR A 151 14.96 -1.45 -17.09
CA TYR A 151 15.87 -2.61 -16.97
C TYR A 151 15.74 -3.35 -15.64
N THR A 152 15.46 -2.65 -14.55
CA THR A 152 15.31 -3.27 -13.22
C THR A 152 14.08 -4.18 -13.18
N GLU A 153 12.94 -3.71 -13.67
CA GLU A 153 11.72 -4.53 -13.67
C GLU A 153 11.80 -5.64 -14.74
N LEU A 154 12.45 -5.41 -15.87
CA LEU A 154 12.69 -6.46 -16.88
C LEU A 154 13.60 -7.57 -16.34
N ASN A 155 14.60 -7.25 -15.52
CA ASN A 155 15.43 -8.26 -14.84
C ASN A 155 14.61 -9.04 -13.79
N ASN A 156 13.75 -8.37 -13.03
CA ASN A 156 12.84 -9.03 -12.10
C ASN A 156 11.87 -9.97 -12.82
N LEU A 157 11.37 -9.57 -13.99
CA LEU A 157 10.53 -10.41 -14.85
C LEU A 157 11.29 -11.66 -15.31
N HIS A 158 12.53 -11.51 -15.76
CA HIS A 158 13.36 -12.63 -16.18
C HIS A 158 13.66 -13.60 -15.03
N GLU A 159 14.00 -13.08 -13.85
CA GLU A 159 14.17 -13.90 -12.64
C GLU A 159 12.88 -14.66 -12.30
N PHE A 160 11.72 -13.97 -12.39
CA PHE A 160 10.42 -14.59 -12.16
C PHE A 160 10.12 -15.73 -13.13
N GLU A 161 10.40 -15.58 -14.43
CA GLU A 161 10.21 -16.62 -15.43
C GLU A 161 11.03 -17.88 -15.13
N GLN A 162 12.22 -17.72 -14.55
CA GLN A 162 13.13 -18.84 -14.24
C GLN A 162 12.86 -19.49 -12.89
N ASP A 163 12.56 -18.70 -11.86
CA ASP A 163 12.59 -19.13 -10.46
C ASP A 163 11.21 -19.21 -9.80
N TYR A 164 10.13 -18.82 -10.50
CA TYR A 164 8.79 -18.89 -9.94
C TYR A 164 8.38 -20.34 -9.68
N SER A 165 7.90 -20.56 -8.46
CA SER A 165 7.16 -21.76 -8.07
C SER A 165 6.00 -21.37 -7.15
N PRO A 166 4.91 -22.15 -7.12
CA PRO A 166 3.72 -21.82 -6.32
C PRO A 166 4.00 -21.57 -4.83
N ASP A 167 4.96 -22.29 -4.25
CA ASP A 167 5.37 -22.14 -2.85
C ASP A 167 6.16 -20.85 -2.58
N LYS A 168 6.71 -20.20 -3.62
CA LYS A 168 7.38 -18.90 -3.54
C LYS A 168 6.47 -17.70 -3.86
N VAL A 169 5.18 -17.92 -4.13
CA VAL A 169 4.27 -16.85 -4.57
C VAL A 169 4.17 -15.71 -3.57
N LEU A 170 4.17 -15.99 -2.25
CA LEU A 170 4.12 -14.97 -1.20
C LEU A 170 5.40 -14.13 -1.19
N TRP A 171 6.55 -14.73 -1.42
CA TRP A 171 7.82 -14.03 -1.54
C TRP A 171 7.83 -13.09 -2.74
N TRP A 172 7.37 -13.57 -3.91
CA TRP A 172 7.25 -12.75 -5.12
C TRP A 172 6.25 -11.61 -4.95
N TYR A 173 5.12 -11.88 -4.29
CA TYR A 173 4.11 -10.86 -4.04
C TYR A 173 4.65 -9.75 -3.13
N THR A 174 5.36 -10.09 -2.07
CA THR A 174 5.88 -9.10 -1.09
C THR A 174 7.15 -8.38 -1.56
N LYS A 175 7.83 -8.87 -2.58
CA LYS A 175 9.05 -8.23 -3.15
C LYS A 175 8.79 -6.85 -3.77
N GLU A 176 7.52 -6.45 -3.97
CA GLU A 176 7.11 -5.14 -4.53
C GLU A 176 7.67 -4.83 -5.93
N THR A 177 7.89 -5.86 -6.73
CA THR A 177 8.29 -5.75 -8.13
C THR A 177 7.07 -5.62 -9.05
N PHE A 178 7.28 -5.79 -10.36
CA PHE A 178 6.22 -5.81 -11.37
C PHE A 178 5.02 -6.67 -10.94
N PHE A 179 5.27 -7.82 -10.30
CA PHE A 179 4.21 -8.76 -9.89
C PHE A 179 3.22 -8.11 -8.93
N TYR A 180 3.71 -7.53 -7.83
CA TYR A 180 2.91 -6.78 -6.87
C TYR A 180 2.21 -5.59 -7.52
N LYS A 181 2.98 -4.78 -8.27
CA LYS A 181 2.50 -3.51 -8.85
C LYS A 181 1.38 -3.75 -9.86
N THR A 182 1.58 -4.68 -10.80
CA THR A 182 0.62 -4.94 -11.87
C THR A 182 -0.63 -5.65 -11.35
N LEU A 183 -0.48 -6.65 -10.44
CA LEU A 183 -1.63 -7.31 -9.83
C LEU A 183 -2.51 -6.33 -9.03
N ASN A 184 -1.90 -5.54 -8.14
CA ASN A 184 -2.69 -4.60 -7.33
C ASN A 184 -3.29 -3.47 -8.17
N ALA A 185 -2.60 -2.99 -9.20
CA ALA A 185 -3.18 -2.04 -10.16
C ALA A 185 -4.40 -2.63 -10.87
N ALA A 186 -4.30 -3.87 -11.36
CA ALA A 186 -5.41 -4.57 -11.99
C ALA A 186 -6.62 -4.73 -11.05
N LEU A 187 -6.37 -5.10 -9.80
CA LEU A 187 -7.43 -5.25 -8.78
C LEU A 187 -8.11 -3.92 -8.46
N ARG A 188 -7.35 -2.83 -8.30
CA ARG A 188 -7.90 -1.49 -8.01
C ARG A 188 -8.72 -0.93 -9.16
N THR A 189 -8.20 -1.07 -10.39
CA THR A 189 -8.89 -0.57 -11.59
C THR A 189 -9.96 -1.51 -12.10
N GLN A 190 -10.16 -2.66 -11.44
CA GLN A 190 -11.07 -3.73 -11.86
C GLN A 190 -10.84 -4.16 -13.33
N ASN A 191 -9.58 -4.21 -13.75
CA ASN A 191 -9.20 -4.68 -15.07
C ASN A 191 -9.37 -6.19 -15.17
N ILE A 192 -10.57 -6.62 -15.58
CA ILE A 192 -10.98 -8.04 -15.61
C ILE A 192 -10.04 -8.88 -16.46
N HIS A 193 -9.55 -8.36 -17.58
CA HIS A 193 -8.60 -9.10 -18.43
C HIS A 193 -7.30 -9.40 -17.70
N MET A 194 -6.69 -8.40 -17.08
CA MET A 194 -5.47 -8.58 -16.31
C MET A 194 -5.70 -9.49 -15.09
N ILE A 195 -6.80 -9.30 -14.35
CA ILE A 195 -7.16 -10.15 -13.22
C ILE A 195 -7.32 -11.61 -13.67
N PHE A 196 -7.95 -11.84 -14.82
CA PHE A 196 -8.09 -13.18 -15.40
C PHE A 196 -6.74 -13.81 -15.75
N LEU A 197 -5.80 -13.05 -16.30
CA LEU A 197 -4.45 -13.54 -16.58
C LEU A 197 -3.68 -13.87 -15.28
N PHE A 198 -3.89 -13.12 -14.22
CA PHE A 198 -3.29 -13.39 -12.90
C PHE A 198 -3.94 -14.54 -12.11
N ARG A 199 -5.02 -15.17 -12.59
CA ARG A 199 -5.82 -16.12 -11.81
C ARG A 199 -5.04 -17.30 -11.22
N SER A 200 -4.03 -17.82 -11.93
CA SER A 200 -3.18 -18.90 -11.38
C SER A 200 -2.37 -18.44 -10.19
N PHE A 201 -1.82 -17.24 -10.25
CA PHE A 201 -1.04 -16.65 -9.17
C PHE A 201 -1.93 -16.26 -7.98
N ILE A 202 -3.14 -15.76 -8.24
CA ILE A 202 -4.17 -15.53 -7.21
C ILE A 202 -4.53 -16.83 -6.52
N TYR A 203 -4.66 -17.93 -7.28
CA TYR A 203 -4.90 -19.26 -6.74
C TYR A 203 -3.73 -19.77 -5.91
N ASP A 204 -2.49 -19.57 -6.35
CA ASP A 204 -1.30 -19.95 -5.59
C ASP A 204 -1.20 -19.17 -4.26
N ILE A 205 -1.46 -17.86 -4.27
CA ILE A 205 -1.57 -17.05 -3.04
C ILE A 205 -2.66 -17.61 -2.12
N TYR A 206 -3.85 -17.90 -2.65
CA TYR A 206 -4.94 -18.50 -1.88
C TYR A 206 -4.52 -19.80 -1.20
N ARG A 207 -3.88 -20.71 -1.92
CA ARG A 207 -3.39 -21.99 -1.40
C ARG A 207 -2.33 -21.84 -0.33
N GLU A 208 -1.36 -20.94 -0.52
CA GLU A 208 -0.34 -20.68 0.48
C GLU A 208 -0.93 -20.02 1.73
N LEU A 209 -1.88 -19.10 1.59
CA LEU A 209 -2.61 -18.54 2.73
C LEU A 209 -3.42 -19.61 3.47
N GLN A 210 -4.08 -20.54 2.78
CA GLN A 210 -4.77 -21.66 3.44
C GLN A 210 -3.80 -22.55 4.22
N LYS A 211 -2.65 -22.87 3.63
CA LYS A 211 -1.63 -23.72 4.26
C LYS A 211 -1.08 -23.09 5.54
N TYR A 212 -0.93 -21.76 5.57
CA TYR A 212 -0.45 -21.00 6.72
C TYR A 212 -1.54 -20.28 7.50
N GLN A 213 -2.81 -20.62 7.27
CA GLN A 213 -3.96 -20.05 7.96
C GLN A 213 -3.69 -19.90 9.46
N SER A 214 -3.91 -18.70 9.98
CA SER A 214 -3.76 -18.42 11.41
C SER A 214 -4.70 -19.31 12.23
N LYS A 215 -4.20 -19.83 13.35
CA LYS A 215 -4.94 -20.77 14.22
C LYS A 215 -5.54 -20.12 15.46
N SER A 216 -5.20 -18.87 15.71
CA SER A 216 -5.66 -18.09 16.86
C SER A 216 -6.17 -16.73 16.40
N LEU A 217 -7.04 -16.15 17.19
CA LEU A 217 -7.50 -14.78 17.03
C LEU A 217 -6.28 -13.84 16.96
N LEU A 218 -6.27 -12.98 15.96
CA LEU A 218 -5.25 -11.95 15.77
C LEU A 218 -5.89 -10.58 15.82
N GLN A 219 -5.20 -9.64 16.47
CA GLN A 219 -5.43 -8.22 16.28
C GLN A 219 -4.33 -7.68 15.36
N VAL A 220 -4.71 -7.05 14.26
CA VAL A 220 -3.78 -6.54 13.25
C VAL A 220 -4.11 -5.12 12.85
N TYR A 221 -3.13 -4.45 12.26
CA TYR A 221 -3.16 -3.01 12.03
C TYR A 221 -2.71 -2.68 10.60
N ARG A 222 -3.34 -1.68 10.00
CA ARG A 222 -2.89 -1.09 8.74
C ARG A 222 -3.06 0.40 8.76
N SER A 223 -2.02 1.10 8.40
CA SER A 223 -2.07 2.54 8.14
C SER A 223 -2.43 2.84 6.68
N GLN A 224 -3.14 3.94 6.49
CA GLN A 224 -3.60 4.39 5.18
C GLN A 224 -3.76 5.91 5.18
N ILE A 225 -3.41 6.55 4.05
CA ILE A 225 -3.90 7.88 3.74
C ILE A 225 -5.18 7.72 2.92
N MET A 226 -6.25 8.36 3.35
CA MET A 226 -7.57 8.19 2.75
C MET A 226 -8.15 9.56 2.45
N SER A 227 -8.85 9.72 1.33
CA SER A 227 -9.57 10.96 1.05
C SER A 227 -10.69 11.20 2.07
N ILE A 228 -11.04 12.46 2.29
CA ILE A 228 -12.16 12.83 3.19
C ILE A 228 -13.45 12.17 2.69
N GLU A 229 -13.67 12.13 1.38
CA GLU A 229 -14.86 11.52 0.78
C GLU A 229 -14.96 10.02 1.07
N GLU A 230 -13.87 9.27 0.90
CA GLU A 230 -13.81 7.83 1.23
C GLU A 230 -14.04 7.59 2.72
N LEU A 231 -13.43 8.41 3.58
CA LEU A 231 -13.58 8.31 5.03
C LEU A 231 -15.03 8.61 5.46
N ASP A 232 -15.65 9.63 4.90
CA ASP A 232 -17.05 9.99 5.19
C ASP A 232 -18.01 8.92 4.65
N GLY A 233 -17.67 8.30 3.52
CA GLY A 233 -18.36 7.12 3.03
C GLY A 233 -18.35 5.97 4.04
N LEU A 234 -17.23 5.70 4.70
CA LEU A 234 -17.14 4.70 5.77
C LEU A 234 -17.90 5.13 7.03
N LYS A 235 -17.76 6.39 7.48
CA LYS A 235 -18.49 6.92 8.66
C LYS A 235 -20.01 6.77 8.53
N ASN A 236 -20.55 7.01 7.34
CA ASN A 236 -21.98 6.88 7.06
C ASN A 236 -22.46 5.42 7.02
N ASN A 237 -21.54 4.44 7.07
CA ASN A 237 -21.84 3.02 6.96
C ASN A 237 -21.33 2.20 8.17
N ILE A 238 -21.20 2.80 9.34
CA ILE A 238 -20.88 2.09 10.59
C ILE A 238 -21.96 1.03 10.86
N GLY A 239 -21.51 -0.18 11.24
CA GLY A 239 -22.36 -1.35 11.45
C GLY A 239 -22.59 -2.19 10.19
N GLN A 240 -22.24 -1.69 8.99
CA GLN A 240 -22.38 -2.39 7.72
C GLN A 240 -21.15 -3.28 7.42
N PHE A 241 -21.27 -4.11 6.39
CA PHE A 241 -20.17 -4.95 5.91
C PHE A 241 -19.40 -4.24 4.81
N ILE A 242 -18.09 -4.41 4.82
CA ILE A 242 -17.20 -3.95 3.75
C ILE A 242 -16.38 -5.12 3.22
N SER A 243 -16.11 -5.13 1.92
CA SER A 243 -15.18 -6.06 1.26
C SER A 243 -13.95 -5.29 0.82
N ILE A 244 -12.78 -5.83 1.10
CA ILE A 244 -11.51 -5.33 0.53
C ILE A 244 -11.22 -6.13 -0.74
N ASN A 245 -11.26 -5.45 -1.88
CA ASN A 245 -11.17 -6.06 -3.21
C ASN A 245 -9.74 -6.10 -3.76
N SER A 246 -8.76 -6.06 -2.86
CA SER A 246 -7.33 -6.29 -3.11
C SER A 246 -6.78 -7.24 -2.06
N MET A 247 -5.55 -7.73 -2.25
CA MET A 247 -4.85 -8.37 -1.15
C MET A 247 -4.63 -7.34 -0.04
N PHE A 248 -4.99 -7.69 1.20
CA PHE A 248 -4.97 -6.73 2.30
C PHE A 248 -3.84 -7.06 3.28
N SER A 249 -2.71 -6.38 3.08
CA SER A 249 -1.52 -6.49 3.92
C SER A 249 -1.70 -5.64 5.19
N THR A 250 -1.42 -6.24 6.33
CA THR A 250 -1.52 -5.65 7.67
C THR A 250 -0.32 -6.06 8.51
N SER A 251 -0.08 -5.43 9.65
CA SER A 251 0.96 -5.82 10.60
C SER A 251 0.36 -6.25 11.94
N LYS A 252 0.99 -7.20 12.60
CA LYS A 252 0.66 -7.55 14.01
C LYS A 252 1.09 -6.48 15.00
N GLN A 253 1.96 -5.56 14.59
CA GLN A 253 2.54 -4.56 15.46
C GLN A 253 1.91 -3.18 15.17
N ARG A 254 1.13 -2.67 16.13
CA ARG A 254 0.51 -1.34 16.04
C ARG A 254 1.55 -0.23 15.86
N THR A 255 2.69 -0.38 16.51
CA THR A 255 3.80 0.59 16.42
C THR A 255 4.38 0.69 15.02
N ILE A 256 4.52 -0.43 14.31
CA ILE A 256 4.97 -0.42 12.90
C ILE A 256 3.95 0.33 12.03
N ALA A 257 2.67 0.01 12.18
CA ALA A 257 1.62 0.68 11.42
C ALA A 257 1.59 2.19 11.70
N LEU A 258 1.70 2.61 12.96
CA LEU A 258 1.76 4.04 13.31
C LEU A 258 3.04 4.72 12.81
N PHE A 259 4.18 4.03 12.89
CA PHE A 259 5.44 4.55 12.37
C PHE A 259 5.36 4.84 10.87
N LEU A 260 4.65 4.00 10.12
CA LEU A 260 4.42 4.20 8.69
C LEU A 260 3.60 5.47 8.41
N LEU A 261 2.61 5.81 9.27
CA LEU A 261 1.86 7.07 9.13
C LEU A 261 2.71 8.31 9.36
N GLY A 262 3.73 8.20 10.24
CA GLY A 262 4.70 9.28 10.52
C GLY A 262 4.07 10.67 10.75
N ASP A 263 4.90 11.69 10.60
CA ASP A 263 4.48 13.09 10.56
C ASP A 263 4.11 13.52 9.13
N ILE A 264 3.45 12.63 8.38
CA ILE A 264 3.02 12.96 7.02
C ILE A 264 2.03 14.13 7.12
N THR A 265 2.45 15.28 6.62
CA THR A 265 1.55 16.39 6.40
C THR A 265 0.53 15.94 5.35
N THR A 266 -0.69 15.66 5.79
CA THR A 266 -1.78 15.27 4.91
C THR A 266 -2.04 16.37 3.88
N GLN A 267 -2.35 15.99 2.65
CA GLN A 267 -2.91 16.89 1.65
C GLN A 267 -4.23 17.46 2.20
N ILE A 268 -4.67 18.63 1.71
CA ILE A 268 -5.89 19.32 2.22
C ILE A 268 -7.09 18.38 2.24
N ASP A 269 -7.20 17.45 1.29
CA ASP A 269 -8.38 16.60 1.11
C ASP A 269 -8.13 15.14 1.55
N SER A 270 -7.15 14.90 2.42
CA SER A 270 -6.83 13.54 2.90
C SER A 270 -6.60 13.50 4.40
N GLU A 271 -6.87 12.34 4.99
CA GLU A 271 -6.78 12.07 6.41
C GLU A 271 -5.90 10.86 6.70
N ARG A 272 -5.24 10.86 7.85
CA ARG A 272 -4.47 9.73 8.37
C ARG A 272 -5.41 8.73 9.04
N VAL A 273 -5.37 7.49 8.59
CA VAL A 273 -6.25 6.42 9.07
C VAL A 273 -5.42 5.26 9.57
N LEU A 274 -5.82 4.69 10.70
CA LEU A 274 -5.34 3.41 11.20
C LEU A 274 -6.52 2.44 11.30
N PHE A 275 -6.47 1.37 10.51
CA PHE A 275 -7.36 0.23 10.68
C PHE A 275 -6.87 -0.62 11.84
N GLU A 276 -7.76 -0.93 12.78
CA GLU A 276 -7.59 -1.90 13.86
C GLU A 276 -8.57 -3.04 13.64
N ILE A 277 -8.06 -4.25 13.45
CA ILE A 277 -8.83 -5.36 12.91
C ILE A 277 -8.73 -6.55 13.85
N ASP A 278 -9.88 -7.03 14.31
CA ASP A 278 -9.99 -8.29 15.02
C ASP A 278 -10.31 -9.41 14.01
N ALA A 279 -9.41 -10.38 13.89
CA ALA A 279 -9.48 -11.45 12.91
C ALA A 279 -9.55 -12.81 13.60
N ASP A 280 -10.74 -13.43 13.61
CA ASP A 280 -10.95 -14.79 14.11
C ASP A 280 -10.85 -15.79 12.96
N PRO A 281 -9.89 -16.73 12.99
CA PRO A 281 -9.74 -17.74 11.93
C PRO A 281 -10.92 -18.72 11.84
N ASN A 282 -11.71 -18.87 12.91
CA ASN A 282 -12.87 -19.75 12.89
C ASN A 282 -14.03 -19.21 12.03
N ILE A 283 -14.04 -17.89 11.77
CA ILE A 283 -15.03 -17.23 10.92
C ILE A 283 -14.56 -17.22 9.45
N ALA A 284 -13.26 -17.12 9.20
CA ALA A 284 -12.68 -17.01 7.86
C ALA A 284 -12.62 -18.37 7.14
N THR A 285 -13.75 -18.92 6.76
CA THR A 285 -13.83 -20.25 6.15
C THR A 285 -13.51 -20.27 4.66
N THR A 286 -13.77 -19.18 3.93
CA THR A 286 -13.64 -19.13 2.46
C THR A 286 -12.52 -18.20 1.99
N LYS A 287 -12.17 -17.18 2.77
CA LYS A 287 -11.14 -16.18 2.45
C LYS A 287 -10.05 -16.27 3.52
N PRO A 288 -8.97 -17.05 3.29
CA PRO A 288 -7.94 -17.27 4.28
C PRO A 288 -7.13 -15.99 4.57
N PHE A 289 -6.57 -15.93 5.78
CA PHE A 289 -5.55 -14.97 6.14
C PHE A 289 -4.43 -15.64 6.93
N ALA A 290 -3.21 -15.19 6.77
CA ALA A 290 -2.08 -15.83 7.39
C ALA A 290 -0.99 -14.82 7.80
N ASN A 291 -0.27 -15.14 8.88
CA ASN A 291 1.00 -14.50 9.17
C ASN A 291 2.04 -15.04 8.19
N ILE A 292 2.46 -14.20 7.26
CA ILE A 292 3.38 -14.55 6.18
C ILE A 292 4.82 -14.09 6.41
N SER A 293 5.17 -13.56 7.59
CA SER A 293 6.49 -12.99 7.89
C SER A 293 7.66 -13.91 7.50
N LYS A 294 7.51 -15.23 7.66
CA LYS A 294 8.55 -16.21 7.29
C LYS A 294 8.65 -16.47 5.79
N HIS A 295 7.67 -16.06 5.01
CA HIS A 295 7.54 -16.28 3.57
C HIS A 295 7.57 -14.98 2.79
N SER A 296 7.63 -13.84 3.49
CA SER A 296 7.74 -12.49 2.94
C SER A 296 9.17 -12.17 2.55
N TYR A 297 9.32 -11.32 1.54
CA TYR A 297 10.60 -10.69 1.22
C TYR A 297 11.07 -9.74 2.35
N PHE A 298 10.13 -9.21 3.17
CA PHE A 298 10.37 -8.33 4.32
C PHE A 298 9.92 -9.00 5.64
N PRO A 299 10.71 -9.91 6.21
CA PRO A 299 10.29 -10.70 7.38
C PRO A 299 10.03 -9.86 8.64
N ASP A 300 10.67 -8.70 8.77
CA ASP A 300 10.60 -7.82 9.94
C ASP A 300 9.29 -7.03 10.03
N GLU A 301 8.50 -6.95 8.96
CA GLU A 301 7.22 -6.23 8.96
C GLU A 301 6.12 -6.92 9.78
N SER A 302 6.35 -8.14 10.28
CA SER A 302 5.36 -8.94 11.01
C SER A 302 4.02 -9.04 10.27
N GLU A 303 4.12 -9.25 8.95
CA GLU A 303 3.00 -9.12 8.02
C GLU A 303 1.96 -10.22 8.17
N VAL A 304 0.70 -9.80 8.19
CA VAL A 304 -0.49 -10.67 8.06
C VAL A 304 -1.22 -10.26 6.79
N LEU A 305 -1.33 -11.20 5.85
CA LEU A 305 -1.97 -10.99 4.56
C LEU A 305 -3.37 -11.63 4.55
N PHE A 306 -4.38 -10.85 4.16
CA PHE A 306 -5.74 -11.32 3.93
C PHE A 306 -5.96 -11.53 2.43
N MET A 307 -6.69 -12.58 2.12
CA MET A 307 -7.10 -12.87 0.75
C MET A 307 -8.01 -11.77 0.19
N ILE A 308 -7.89 -11.50 -1.10
CA ILE A 308 -8.80 -10.63 -1.85
C ILE A 308 -10.27 -11.02 -1.58
N GLY A 309 -11.12 -10.03 -1.39
CA GLY A 309 -12.53 -10.21 -1.10
C GLY A 309 -12.83 -10.58 0.36
N SER A 310 -11.87 -10.44 1.28
CA SER A 310 -12.13 -10.58 2.71
C SER A 310 -13.17 -9.55 3.17
N ILE A 311 -14.14 -10.01 3.96
CA ILE A 311 -15.27 -9.21 4.42
C ILE A 311 -15.07 -8.85 5.88
N PHE A 312 -15.33 -7.60 6.20
CA PHE A 312 -15.23 -7.07 7.55
C PHE A 312 -16.51 -6.33 7.93
N ARG A 313 -16.91 -6.40 9.18
CA ARG A 313 -17.91 -5.52 9.75
C ARG A 313 -17.24 -4.26 10.26
N LEU A 314 -17.76 -3.12 9.86
CA LEU A 314 -17.30 -1.82 10.32
C LEU A 314 -17.91 -1.51 11.69
N ASN A 315 -17.13 -1.55 12.76
CA ASN A 315 -17.65 -1.46 14.12
C ASN A 315 -17.72 -0.01 14.63
N ASN A 316 -16.65 0.73 14.43
CA ASN A 316 -16.54 2.10 14.93
C ASN A 316 -15.49 2.90 14.17
N ILE A 317 -15.69 4.22 14.11
CA ILE A 317 -14.72 5.18 13.56
C ILE A 317 -14.64 6.36 14.51
N ASN A 318 -13.48 6.63 15.07
CA ASN A 318 -13.22 7.75 15.94
C ASN A 318 -11.85 8.37 15.69
N ARG A 319 -11.66 9.62 16.07
CA ARG A 319 -10.37 10.30 15.97
C ARG A 319 -9.67 10.26 17.32
N ASN A 320 -8.39 9.93 17.35
CA ASN A 320 -7.59 9.93 18.56
C ASN A 320 -6.95 11.31 18.84
N ASP A 321 -6.23 11.43 19.96
CA ASP A 321 -5.56 12.67 20.35
C ASP A 321 -4.46 13.11 19.36
N ASP A 322 -3.83 12.15 18.66
CA ASP A 322 -2.82 12.40 17.62
C ASP A 322 -3.42 12.80 16.26
N GLN A 323 -4.71 13.07 16.23
CA GLN A 323 -5.46 13.44 15.02
C GLN A 323 -5.45 12.32 13.95
N ILE A 324 -5.35 11.06 14.35
CA ILE A 324 -5.45 9.89 13.48
C ILE A 324 -6.85 9.30 13.60
N TRP A 325 -7.49 8.99 12.48
CA TRP A 325 -8.76 8.27 12.45
C TRP A 325 -8.55 6.78 12.68
N ILE A 326 -9.14 6.26 13.74
CA ILE A 326 -9.11 4.84 14.07
C ILE A 326 -10.37 4.17 13.55
N ILE A 327 -10.21 3.25 12.59
CA ILE A 327 -11.30 2.46 12.03
C ILE A 327 -11.22 1.05 12.60
N LYS A 328 -12.18 0.72 13.46
CA LYS A 328 -12.26 -0.62 14.07
C LYS A 328 -13.15 -1.53 13.25
N MET A 329 -12.62 -2.70 12.91
CA MET A 329 -13.30 -3.70 12.09
C MET A 329 -13.15 -5.09 12.69
N THR A 330 -14.12 -5.96 12.39
CA THR A 330 -14.05 -7.39 12.72
C THR A 330 -14.22 -8.21 11.45
N LEU A 331 -13.38 -9.21 11.26
CA LEU A 331 -13.48 -10.17 10.15
C LEU A 331 -14.80 -10.94 10.25
N CYS A 332 -15.49 -11.18 9.11
CA CYS A 332 -16.79 -11.86 9.02
C CYS A 332 -16.73 -13.09 8.12
#